data_d01d9e6f1e60edd68b437a69489591d3
#
_entry.id   d01d9e6f1e60edd68b437a69489591d3
#
_cell.length_a   1.000
_cell.length_b   1.000
_cell.length_c   1.000
_cell.angle_alpha   90.00
_cell.angle_beta   90.00
_cell.angle_gamma   90.00
#
_symmetry.space_group_name_H-M   'P 1'
#
loop_
_entity.id
_entity.type
_entity.pdbx_description
1 polymer ?
#
loop_
_entity_poly.entity_id
_entity_poly.type
_entity_poly.pdbx_seq_one_letter_code
_entity_poly.pdbx_strand_id
1 'polypeptide(L)'
;MLFCCMAAALLLACSNDKSDGEGREPGVETELNGTQLGEGTTLYGLVTDTSGNPVQGVVVSDGYNCVETDANGVYQMIRYKKARFVWYSTPAGYEINTSADNYPLYYAEIVHKNIADRHDFVLKPLAAPETDFTLLCIADPQCASTADISRYVNETIPDIEATVETFRAKGRAVYGITLGDIVFDTPDL
;
A
#
# COMPACT_ATOMS: atom_id res chain seq x y z
N MET A 1 -37.74 -23.08 45.21
CA MET A 1 -38.24 -22.55 43.94
C MET A 1 -37.15 -22.82 42.88
N LEU A 2 -37.44 -23.80 42.06
CA LEU A 2 -36.57 -24.27 40.97
C LEU A 2 -36.82 -23.38 39.75
N PHE A 3 -35.77 -22.77 39.15
CA PHE A 3 -35.89 -22.17 37.84
C PHE A 3 -34.99 -22.95 36.86
N CYS A 4 -35.66 -23.61 35.95
CA CYS A 4 -35.15 -24.40 34.87
C CYS A 4 -34.72 -23.46 33.73
N CYS A 5 -33.40 -23.42 33.38
CA CYS A 5 -32.89 -22.80 32.17
C CYS A 5 -32.91 -23.81 31.01
N MET A 6 -33.83 -23.59 30.08
CA MET A 6 -33.84 -24.29 28.78
C MET A 6 -32.76 -23.70 27.90
N ALA A 7 -31.81 -24.53 27.51
CA ALA A 7 -30.87 -24.26 26.45
C ALA A 7 -31.53 -24.61 25.11
N ALA A 8 -31.74 -23.60 24.27
CA ALA A 8 -32.17 -23.78 22.89
C ALA A 8 -30.92 -24.03 22.01
N ALA A 9 -30.76 -25.24 21.50
CA ALA A 9 -29.80 -25.58 20.50
C ALA A 9 -30.30 -25.12 19.11
N LEU A 10 -29.65 -24.11 18.53
CA LEU A 10 -29.84 -23.78 17.12
C LEU A 10 -29.04 -24.76 16.26
N LEU A 11 -29.77 -25.61 15.57
CA LEU A 11 -29.24 -26.42 14.47
C LEU A 11 -29.10 -25.49 13.24
N LEU A 12 -27.85 -25.15 12.85
CA LEU A 12 -27.59 -24.60 11.53
C LEU A 12 -27.69 -25.76 10.52
N ALA A 13 -28.74 -25.71 9.70
CA ALA A 13 -28.84 -26.56 8.52
C ALA A 13 -27.89 -26.02 7.45
N CYS A 14 -26.85 -26.78 7.11
CA CYS A 14 -26.09 -26.58 5.86
C CYS A 14 -27.01 -26.98 4.70
N SER A 15 -27.51 -26.00 3.97
CA SER A 15 -28.10 -26.24 2.65
C SER A 15 -26.97 -26.39 1.64
N ASN A 16 -26.86 -27.60 1.11
CA ASN A 16 -25.96 -27.96 0.01
C ASN A 16 -26.67 -27.59 -1.29
N ASP A 17 -26.45 -26.35 -1.78
CA ASP A 17 -26.91 -25.98 -3.11
C ASP A 17 -25.75 -26.18 -4.10
N LYS A 18 -25.83 -27.27 -4.85
CA LYS A 18 -25.00 -27.50 -6.04
C LYS A 18 -25.64 -26.73 -7.18
N SER A 19 -25.07 -25.58 -7.53
CA SER A 19 -25.24 -24.99 -8.85
C SER A 19 -23.96 -25.21 -9.64
N ASP A 20 -24.01 -26.14 -10.57
CA ASP A 20 -22.98 -26.36 -11.58
C ASP A 20 -22.93 -25.16 -12.52
N GLY A 21 -22.04 -24.23 -12.23
CA GLY A 21 -21.63 -23.12 -13.10
C GLY A 21 -20.20 -23.35 -13.56
N GLU A 22 -20.06 -23.72 -14.82
CA GLU A 22 -18.76 -23.96 -15.46
C GLU A 22 -17.88 -22.69 -15.41
N GLY A 23 -16.63 -22.84 -15.00
CA GLY A 23 -15.51 -22.01 -15.42
C GLY A 23 -14.97 -20.97 -14.46
N ARG A 24 -15.20 -21.06 -13.14
CA ARG A 24 -14.57 -20.16 -12.18
C ARG A 24 -13.54 -20.87 -11.31
N GLU A 25 -12.32 -20.37 -11.29
CA GLU A 25 -11.26 -20.83 -10.37
C GLU A 25 -11.77 -20.72 -8.91
N PRO A 26 -11.49 -21.71 -8.04
CA PRO A 26 -11.91 -21.67 -6.65
C PRO A 26 -11.21 -20.49 -5.93
N GLY A 27 -11.98 -19.52 -5.45
CA GLY A 27 -11.48 -18.47 -4.58
C GLY A 27 -11.62 -17.01 -5.07
N VAL A 28 -12.15 -16.79 -6.28
CA VAL A 28 -12.40 -15.40 -6.74
C VAL A 28 -13.76 -14.94 -6.24
N GLU A 29 -13.76 -13.87 -5.44
CA GLU A 29 -14.99 -13.17 -5.09
C GLU A 29 -15.71 -12.69 -6.37
N THR A 30 -17.03 -12.64 -6.34
CA THR A 30 -17.82 -12.15 -7.48
C THR A 30 -18.09 -10.67 -7.36
N GLU A 31 -18.01 -10.16 -6.15
CA GLU A 31 -18.33 -8.79 -5.80
C GLU A 31 -17.45 -8.36 -4.63
N LEU A 32 -16.99 -7.11 -4.65
CA LEU A 32 -16.27 -6.47 -3.57
C LEU A 32 -16.84 -5.09 -3.34
N ASN A 33 -17.24 -4.79 -2.10
CA ASN A 33 -17.76 -3.48 -1.67
C ASN A 33 -18.81 -2.86 -2.64
N GLY A 34 -19.73 -3.69 -3.18
CA GLY A 34 -20.77 -3.26 -4.13
C GLY A 34 -20.32 -3.19 -5.59
N THR A 35 -19.07 -3.53 -5.90
CA THR A 35 -18.55 -3.59 -7.28
C THR A 35 -18.48 -5.04 -7.75
N GLN A 36 -19.11 -5.34 -8.90
CA GLN A 36 -18.97 -6.65 -9.54
C GLN A 36 -17.58 -6.81 -10.12
N LEU A 37 -16.90 -7.91 -9.77
CA LEU A 37 -15.60 -8.25 -10.33
C LEU A 37 -15.78 -8.89 -11.72
N GLY A 38 -15.06 -8.36 -12.71
CA GLY A 38 -15.09 -8.82 -14.07
C GLY A 38 -14.56 -10.24 -14.25
N GLU A 39 -15.04 -10.91 -15.27
CA GLU A 39 -14.52 -12.23 -15.65
C GLU A 39 -13.01 -12.16 -15.94
N GLY A 40 -12.25 -13.11 -15.44
CA GLY A 40 -10.80 -13.17 -15.61
C GLY A 40 -10.00 -12.21 -14.71
N THR A 41 -10.63 -11.50 -13.78
CA THR A 41 -9.92 -10.71 -12.76
C THR A 41 -8.99 -11.61 -11.96
N THR A 42 -7.70 -11.26 -11.92
CA THR A 42 -6.66 -12.01 -11.20
C THR A 42 -5.90 -11.16 -10.18
N LEU A 43 -6.19 -9.86 -10.10
CA LEU A 43 -5.66 -8.95 -9.09
C LEU A 43 -6.72 -7.89 -8.79
N TYR A 44 -7.07 -7.73 -7.52
CA TYR A 44 -8.11 -6.79 -7.11
C TYR A 44 -7.95 -6.40 -5.64
N GLY A 45 -8.68 -5.41 -5.21
CA GLY A 45 -8.70 -4.99 -3.81
C GLY A 45 -9.49 -3.72 -3.58
N LEU A 46 -9.52 -3.32 -2.32
CA LEU A 46 -10.23 -2.17 -1.82
C LEU A 46 -9.22 -1.13 -1.34
N VAL A 47 -9.41 0.12 -1.72
CA VAL A 47 -8.66 1.26 -1.18
C VAL A 47 -9.59 2.11 -0.34
N THR A 48 -9.25 2.27 0.94
CA THR A 48 -10.02 3.07 1.91
C THR A 48 -9.13 4.12 2.57
N ASP A 49 -9.75 5.10 3.21
CA ASP A 49 -9.05 5.93 4.19
C ASP A 49 -8.99 5.25 5.57
N THR A 50 -8.31 5.88 6.52
CA THR A 50 -8.19 5.40 7.92
C THR A 50 -9.51 5.38 8.68
N SER A 51 -10.57 5.97 8.14
CA SER A 51 -11.93 5.92 8.68
C SER A 51 -12.79 4.82 8.03
N GLY A 52 -12.23 4.08 7.06
CA GLY A 52 -12.90 3.03 6.31
C GLY A 52 -13.73 3.54 5.13
N ASN A 53 -13.66 4.84 4.78
CA ASN A 53 -14.35 5.35 3.61
C ASN A 53 -13.63 4.93 2.33
N PRO A 54 -14.34 4.53 1.27
CA PRO A 54 -13.73 4.20 0.00
C PRO A 54 -13.06 5.42 -0.64
N VAL A 55 -11.90 5.22 -1.26
CA VAL A 55 -11.17 6.29 -1.97
C VAL A 55 -11.21 6.02 -3.47
N GLN A 56 -11.94 6.88 -4.20
CA GLN A 56 -12.04 6.82 -5.66
C GLN A 56 -10.85 7.48 -6.35
N GLY A 57 -10.49 6.99 -7.56
CA GLY A 57 -9.50 7.61 -8.43
C GLY A 57 -8.04 7.36 -8.03
N VAL A 58 -7.81 6.38 -7.14
CA VAL A 58 -6.46 5.96 -6.78
C VAL A 58 -5.89 5.08 -7.88
N VAL A 59 -4.77 5.48 -8.45
CA VAL A 59 -4.08 4.68 -9.47
C VAL A 59 -3.35 3.52 -8.78
N VAL A 60 -3.69 2.29 -9.19
CA VAL A 60 -3.06 1.05 -8.74
C VAL A 60 -2.38 0.36 -9.91
N SER A 61 -1.18 -0.17 -9.70
CA SER A 61 -0.36 -0.79 -10.73
C SER A 61 0.23 -2.12 -10.30
N ASP A 62 0.36 -3.05 -11.25
CA ASP A 62 1.12 -4.30 -11.12
C ASP A 62 2.54 -4.20 -11.75
N GLY A 63 2.96 -2.98 -12.16
CA GLY A 63 4.21 -2.69 -12.84
C GLY A 63 4.14 -2.74 -14.37
N TYR A 64 3.04 -3.22 -14.90
CA TYR A 64 2.79 -3.34 -16.35
C TYR A 64 1.46 -2.72 -16.75
N ASN A 65 0.46 -2.85 -15.90
CA ASN A 65 -0.87 -2.29 -16.06
C ASN A 65 -1.14 -1.27 -14.96
N CYS A 66 -2.01 -0.30 -15.26
CA CYS A 66 -2.52 0.66 -14.30
C CYS A 66 -4.05 0.72 -14.41
N VAL A 67 -4.73 0.77 -13.27
CA VAL A 67 -6.16 1.00 -13.18
C VAL A 67 -6.44 2.02 -12.08
N GLU A 68 -7.62 2.60 -12.11
CA GLU A 68 -8.08 3.50 -11.05
C GLU A 68 -9.15 2.81 -10.21
N THR A 69 -9.22 3.16 -8.93
CA THR A 69 -10.31 2.73 -8.07
C THR A 69 -11.63 3.41 -8.48
N ASP A 70 -12.71 2.64 -8.46
CA ASP A 70 -14.06 3.15 -8.72
C ASP A 70 -14.65 3.94 -7.53
N ALA A 71 -15.93 4.32 -7.63
CA ALA A 71 -16.64 5.06 -6.57
C ALA A 71 -16.75 4.28 -5.25
N ASN A 72 -16.63 2.97 -5.29
CA ASN A 72 -16.64 2.08 -4.13
C ASN A 72 -15.22 1.80 -3.60
N GLY A 73 -14.19 2.46 -4.14
CA GLY A 73 -12.79 2.26 -3.79
C GLY A 73 -12.18 0.97 -4.33
N VAL A 74 -12.86 0.28 -5.23
CA VAL A 74 -12.42 -1.02 -5.76
C VAL A 74 -11.58 -0.84 -7.00
N TYR A 75 -10.44 -1.53 -7.04
CA TYR A 75 -9.65 -1.73 -8.25
C TYR A 75 -9.67 -3.20 -8.66
N GLN A 76 -9.59 -3.46 -9.96
CA GLN A 76 -9.51 -4.81 -10.50
C GLN A 76 -8.77 -4.82 -11.84
N MET A 77 -7.98 -5.86 -12.06
CA MET A 77 -7.25 -6.03 -13.32
C MET A 77 -6.92 -7.50 -13.59
N ILE A 78 -6.63 -7.80 -14.85
CA ILE A 78 -5.92 -9.04 -15.22
C ILE A 78 -4.44 -8.73 -15.07
N ARG A 79 -3.82 -9.26 -14.01
CA ARG A 79 -2.41 -9.00 -13.74
C ARG A 79 -1.51 -9.53 -14.85
N TYR A 80 -0.40 -8.86 -15.07
CA TYR A 80 0.63 -9.37 -15.96
C TYR A 80 1.35 -10.59 -15.33
N LYS A 81 1.62 -11.62 -16.12
CA LYS A 81 2.18 -12.90 -15.62
C LYS A 81 3.54 -12.79 -14.91
N LYS A 82 4.30 -11.72 -15.15
CA LYS A 82 5.59 -11.44 -14.51
C LYS A 82 5.48 -10.45 -13.35
N ALA A 83 4.28 -9.92 -13.07
CA ALA A 83 4.07 -9.01 -11.95
C ALA A 83 4.43 -9.71 -10.63
N ARG A 84 5.18 -9.02 -9.80
CA ARG A 84 5.63 -9.50 -8.48
C ARG A 84 5.03 -8.70 -7.35
N PHE A 85 4.66 -7.46 -7.61
CA PHE A 85 4.14 -6.52 -6.64
C PHE A 85 2.93 -5.80 -7.22
N VAL A 86 2.06 -5.36 -6.34
CA VAL A 86 1.00 -4.40 -6.61
C VAL A 86 1.21 -3.20 -5.70
N TRP A 87 1.01 -1.99 -6.22
CA TRP A 87 1.16 -0.76 -5.44
C TRP A 87 0.22 0.32 -5.93
N TYR A 88 -0.01 1.32 -5.10
CA TYR A 88 -0.75 2.51 -5.49
C TYR A 88 0.16 3.74 -5.58
N SER A 89 -0.22 4.68 -6.46
CA SER A 89 0.32 6.04 -6.45
C SER A 89 -0.46 6.87 -5.44
N THR A 90 0.24 7.48 -4.47
CA THR A 90 -0.40 8.28 -3.43
C THR A 90 -1.11 9.49 -4.04
N PRO A 91 -2.46 9.59 -3.93
CA PRO A 91 -3.19 10.72 -4.49
C PRO A 91 -3.00 11.99 -3.65
N ALA A 92 -3.22 13.15 -4.25
CA ALA A 92 -3.20 14.42 -3.54
C ALA A 92 -4.20 14.42 -2.37
N GLY A 93 -3.83 14.97 -1.24
CA GLY A 93 -4.65 14.99 -0.02
C GLY A 93 -4.48 13.77 0.88
N TYR A 94 -3.59 12.85 0.54
CA TYR A 94 -3.27 11.68 1.35
C TYR A 94 -1.76 11.56 1.55
N GLU A 95 -1.37 10.92 2.64
CA GLU A 95 -0.02 10.45 2.88
C GLU A 95 0.02 8.92 2.90
N ILE A 96 1.21 8.35 2.70
CA ILE A 96 1.44 6.92 2.77
C ILE A 96 1.26 6.47 4.22
N ASN A 97 0.42 5.45 4.44
CA ASN A 97 0.32 4.81 5.74
C ASN A 97 1.60 4.01 6.03
N THR A 98 2.00 3.94 7.29
CA THR A 98 3.22 3.25 7.71
C THR A 98 2.93 2.17 8.75
N SER A 99 3.75 1.13 8.79
CA SER A 99 3.76 0.14 9.86
C SER A 99 4.26 0.74 11.18
N ALA A 100 4.18 -0.03 12.27
CA ALA A 100 4.74 0.35 13.56
C ALA A 100 6.27 0.58 13.51
N ASP A 101 6.95 -0.11 12.60
CA ASP A 101 8.40 0.03 12.36
C ASP A 101 8.72 1.09 11.28
N ASN A 102 7.74 1.91 10.94
CA ASN A 102 7.87 3.01 9.99
C ASN A 102 8.12 2.59 8.52
N TYR A 103 7.78 1.36 8.14
CA TYR A 103 7.81 0.93 6.75
C TYR A 103 6.59 1.45 5.99
N PRO A 104 6.77 1.98 4.76
CA PRO A 104 5.67 2.48 3.95
C PRO A 104 4.79 1.34 3.43
N LEU A 105 3.46 1.47 3.60
CA LEU A 105 2.46 0.45 3.26
C LEU A 105 1.75 0.76 1.94
N TYR A 106 2.49 1.15 0.90
CA TYR A 106 1.92 1.49 -0.41
C TYR A 106 1.99 0.35 -1.43
N TYR A 107 2.60 -0.77 -1.06
CA TYR A 107 2.75 -1.93 -1.96
C TYR A 107 2.54 -3.24 -1.21
N ALA A 108 2.25 -4.30 -1.97
CA ALA A 108 2.18 -5.67 -1.49
C ALA A 108 2.84 -6.63 -2.49
N GLU A 109 3.38 -7.73 -2.00
CA GLU A 109 3.90 -8.81 -2.86
C GLU A 109 2.74 -9.67 -3.36
N ILE A 110 2.73 -9.99 -4.65
CA ILE A 110 1.79 -10.93 -5.25
C ILE A 110 2.28 -12.35 -4.98
N VAL A 111 1.60 -13.04 -4.07
CA VAL A 111 2.04 -14.34 -3.56
C VAL A 111 1.49 -15.49 -4.41
N HIS A 112 0.24 -15.38 -4.85
CA HIS A 112 -0.45 -16.44 -5.56
C HIS A 112 -0.36 -16.26 -7.08
N LYS A 113 0.39 -17.15 -7.74
CA LYS A 113 0.62 -17.04 -9.20
C LYS A 113 -0.52 -17.55 -10.06
N ASN A 114 -1.34 -18.48 -9.54
CA ASN A 114 -2.34 -19.23 -10.31
C ASN A 114 -3.78 -18.94 -9.89
N ILE A 115 -4.01 -18.13 -8.86
CA ILE A 115 -5.34 -17.71 -8.40
C ILE A 115 -5.40 -16.20 -8.29
N ALA A 116 -6.61 -15.66 -8.20
CA ALA A 116 -6.79 -14.23 -7.97
C ALA A 116 -6.26 -13.84 -6.60
N ASP A 117 -5.48 -12.76 -6.56
CA ASP A 117 -4.94 -12.16 -5.35
C ASP A 117 -5.70 -10.90 -4.98
N ARG A 118 -6.07 -10.79 -3.72
CA ARG A 118 -6.68 -9.59 -3.15
C ARG A 118 -5.67 -8.86 -2.28
N HIS A 119 -5.49 -7.56 -2.55
CA HIS A 119 -4.67 -6.67 -1.74
C HIS A 119 -5.42 -5.36 -1.47
N ASP A 120 -5.74 -5.14 -0.20
CA ASP A 120 -6.41 -3.92 0.23
C ASP A 120 -5.37 -2.91 0.74
N PHE A 121 -5.62 -1.61 0.48
CA PHE A 121 -4.77 -0.52 0.90
C PHE A 121 -5.55 0.50 1.75
N VAL A 122 -4.86 1.08 2.71
CA VAL A 122 -5.41 2.14 3.57
C VAL A 122 -4.57 3.39 3.41
N LEU A 123 -5.20 4.49 3.03
CA LEU A 123 -4.60 5.81 2.87
C LEU A 123 -4.85 6.65 4.11
N LYS A 124 -3.88 7.45 4.52
CA LYS A 124 -4.04 8.38 5.64
C LYS A 124 -4.35 9.77 5.10
N PRO A 125 -5.56 10.31 5.35
CA PRO A 125 -5.89 11.65 4.89
C PRO A 125 -4.98 12.71 5.53
N LEU A 126 -4.54 13.69 4.73
CA LEU A 126 -3.90 14.89 5.24
C LEU A 126 -4.92 15.80 5.92
N ALA A 127 -4.52 16.49 6.97
CA ALA A 127 -5.38 17.46 7.68
C ALA A 127 -5.79 18.64 6.80
N ALA A 128 -4.93 18.99 5.82
CA ALA A 128 -5.18 20.00 4.80
C ALA A 128 -4.37 19.67 3.53
N PRO A 129 -4.82 20.11 2.33
CA PRO A 129 -4.05 19.90 1.11
C PRO A 129 -2.68 20.57 1.20
N GLU A 130 -1.63 19.83 0.84
CA GLU A 130 -0.27 20.35 0.73
C GLU A 130 -0.04 20.85 -0.69
N THR A 131 -0.14 22.17 -0.87
CA THR A 131 0.08 22.83 -2.17
C THR A 131 1.50 23.38 -2.33
N ASP A 132 2.27 23.41 -1.25
CA ASP A 132 3.65 23.88 -1.21
C ASP A 132 4.49 22.98 -0.28
N PHE A 133 5.50 22.33 -0.83
CA PHE A 133 6.39 21.43 -0.11
C PHE A 133 7.83 21.58 -0.58
N THR A 134 8.77 21.09 0.23
CA THR A 134 10.18 21.01 -0.12
C THR A 134 10.53 19.53 -0.32
N LEU A 135 11.16 19.19 -1.43
CA LEU A 135 11.74 17.87 -1.67
C LEU A 135 13.27 17.96 -1.56
N LEU A 136 13.83 17.24 -0.59
CA LEU A 136 15.27 17.07 -0.45
C LEU A 136 15.70 15.85 -1.27
N CYS A 137 16.51 16.08 -2.30
CA CYS A 137 17.08 15.03 -3.13
C CYS A 137 18.50 14.74 -2.66
N ILE A 138 18.71 13.56 -2.07
CA ILE A 138 20.02 13.11 -1.61
C ILE A 138 20.56 12.17 -2.68
N ALA A 139 21.60 12.65 -3.38
CA ALA A 139 22.18 11.91 -4.49
C ALA A 139 23.60 11.46 -4.13
N ASP A 140 23.92 10.22 -4.48
CA ASP A 140 25.25 9.76 -4.77
C ASP A 140 26.26 9.92 -3.61
N PRO A 141 25.94 9.58 -2.36
CA PRO A 141 26.91 9.71 -1.26
C PRO A 141 28.09 8.74 -1.40
N GLN A 142 27.91 7.62 -2.11
CA GLN A 142 28.94 6.65 -2.51
C GLN A 142 29.94 6.31 -1.40
N CYS A 143 29.46 6.00 -0.20
CA CYS A 143 30.32 5.64 0.92
C CYS A 143 31.09 4.35 0.61
N ALA A 144 32.40 4.45 0.41
CA ALA A 144 33.28 3.35 0.07
C ALA A 144 34.08 2.81 1.26
N SER A 145 34.18 3.59 2.34
CA SER A 145 34.98 3.27 3.52
C SER A 145 34.30 3.69 4.82
N THR A 146 34.77 3.18 5.94
CA THR A 146 34.34 3.61 7.28
C THR A 146 34.56 5.11 7.51
N ALA A 147 35.58 5.71 6.89
CA ALA A 147 35.82 7.14 6.96
C ALA A 147 34.71 7.94 6.23
N ASP A 148 34.27 7.47 5.06
CA ASP A 148 33.17 8.09 4.31
C ASP A 148 31.86 7.98 5.07
N ILE A 149 31.57 6.81 5.67
CA ILE A 149 30.39 6.61 6.52
C ILE A 149 30.45 7.57 7.72
N SER A 150 31.61 7.69 8.35
CA SER A 150 31.79 8.60 9.50
C SER A 150 31.50 10.06 9.10
N ARG A 151 31.95 10.51 7.93
CA ARG A 151 31.63 11.83 7.40
C ARG A 151 30.17 11.99 7.06
N TYR A 152 29.59 11.00 6.39
CA TYR A 152 28.17 11.03 6.05
C TYR A 152 27.29 11.16 7.29
N VAL A 153 27.56 10.37 8.34
CA VAL A 153 26.79 10.38 9.59
C VAL A 153 27.03 11.66 10.42
N ASN A 154 28.27 12.17 10.47
CA ASN A 154 28.62 13.26 11.38
C ASN A 154 28.62 14.65 10.71
N GLU A 155 28.59 14.73 9.38
CA GLU A 155 28.58 15.98 8.66
C GLU A 155 27.29 16.12 7.81
N THR A 156 27.01 15.16 6.92
CA THR A 156 25.89 15.25 5.97
C THR A 156 24.54 15.10 6.65
N ILE A 157 24.36 14.11 7.52
CA ILE A 157 23.07 13.92 8.22
C ILE A 157 22.70 15.12 9.10
N PRO A 158 23.59 15.70 9.93
CA PRO A 158 23.28 16.92 10.68
C PRO A 158 22.92 18.13 9.81
N ASP A 159 23.55 18.28 8.64
CA ASP A 159 23.22 19.35 7.69
C ASP A 159 21.81 19.15 7.08
N ILE A 160 21.47 17.91 6.74
CA ILE A 160 20.12 17.52 6.29
C ILE A 160 19.09 17.85 7.39
N GLU A 161 19.34 17.46 8.63
CA GLU A 161 18.47 17.72 9.78
C GLU A 161 18.24 19.23 9.97
N ALA A 162 19.31 20.02 9.97
CA ALA A 162 19.24 21.47 10.07
C ALA A 162 18.44 22.12 8.93
N THR A 163 18.59 21.58 7.72
CA THR A 163 17.84 22.02 6.53
C THR A 163 16.36 21.69 6.69
N VAL A 164 16.01 20.47 7.13
CA VAL A 164 14.62 20.06 7.41
C VAL A 164 13.98 21.00 8.44
N GLU A 165 14.66 21.24 9.56
CA GLU A 165 14.14 22.14 10.61
C GLU A 165 13.94 23.58 10.09
N THR A 166 14.83 24.06 9.23
CA THR A 166 14.72 25.38 8.62
C THR A 166 13.45 25.53 7.79
N PHE A 167 13.08 24.52 7.02
CA PHE A 167 11.84 24.54 6.21
C PHE A 167 10.59 24.30 7.06
N ARG A 168 10.65 23.38 8.02
CA ARG A 168 9.55 23.13 8.97
C ARG A 168 9.20 24.36 9.79
N ALA A 169 10.20 25.11 10.24
CA ALA A 169 10.00 26.37 10.95
C ALA A 169 9.26 27.43 10.11
N LYS A 170 9.29 27.31 8.79
CA LYS A 170 8.52 28.14 7.84
C LYS A 170 7.13 27.57 7.53
N GLY A 171 6.71 26.50 8.22
CA GLY A 171 5.43 25.84 8.01
C GLY A 171 5.35 25.01 6.71
N ARG A 172 6.49 24.66 6.10
CA ARG A 172 6.52 23.84 4.87
C ARG A 172 6.60 22.36 5.21
N ALA A 173 5.83 21.55 4.50
CA ALA A 173 6.04 20.12 4.45
C ALA A 173 7.41 19.80 3.82
N VAL A 174 8.13 18.81 4.37
CA VAL A 174 9.44 18.41 3.86
C VAL A 174 9.46 16.91 3.63
N TYR A 175 9.79 16.52 2.43
CA TYR A 175 9.96 15.14 1.99
C TYR A 175 11.40 14.90 1.57
N GLY A 176 11.85 13.64 1.66
CA GLY A 176 13.18 13.24 1.20
C GLY A 176 13.11 12.11 0.19
N ILE A 177 14.03 12.13 -0.76
CA ILE A 177 14.25 11.02 -1.69
C ILE A 177 15.75 10.77 -1.82
N THR A 178 16.15 9.50 -1.76
CA THR A 178 17.48 9.09 -2.15
C THR A 178 17.47 8.71 -3.63
N LEU A 179 18.40 9.23 -4.40
CA LEU A 179 18.50 8.99 -5.84
C LEU A 179 19.41 7.80 -6.19
N GLY A 180 19.82 7.03 -5.17
CA GLY A 180 20.67 5.86 -5.31
C GLY A 180 22.11 6.10 -4.87
N ASP A 181 22.94 5.11 -5.13
CA ASP A 181 24.38 5.07 -4.89
C ASP A 181 24.80 5.50 -3.47
N ILE A 182 24.05 5.00 -2.47
CA ILE A 182 24.32 5.30 -1.04
C ILE A 182 25.65 4.71 -0.61
N VAL A 183 25.97 3.52 -1.10
CA VAL A 183 27.23 2.82 -0.87
C VAL A 183 27.89 2.48 -2.21
N PHE A 184 29.20 2.34 -2.20
CA PHE A 184 29.97 1.90 -3.37
C PHE A 184 29.71 0.40 -3.64
N ASP A 185 29.88 -0.07 -4.90
CA ASP A 185 29.59 -1.46 -5.32
C ASP A 185 30.34 -2.52 -4.51
N THR A 186 31.56 -2.20 -4.07
CA THR A 186 32.40 -3.07 -3.24
C THR A 186 32.99 -2.27 -2.08
N PRO A 187 32.17 -1.91 -1.07
CA PRO A 187 32.68 -1.15 0.05
C PRO A 187 33.62 -2.00 0.91
N ASP A 188 34.75 -1.43 1.29
CA ASP A 188 35.68 -1.98 2.30
C ASP A 188 35.14 -1.65 3.72
N LEU A 189 34.02 -2.28 4.08
CA LEU A 189 33.25 -2.03 5.32
C LEU A 189 33.39 -3.15 6.32
#